data_032727843206f356ddb2e3a82d5998b5
#
_entry.id   032727843206f356ddb2e3a82d5998b5
#
_cell.length_a   1.000
_cell.length_b   1.000
_cell.length_c   1.000
_cell.angle_alpha   90.00
_cell.angle_beta   90.00
_cell.angle_gamma   90.00
#
_symmetry.space_group_name_H-M   'P 1'
#
loop_
_entity.id
_entity.type
_entity.pdbx_description
1 polymer ?
#
loop_
_entity_poly.entity_id
_entity_poly.type
_entity_poly.pdbx_seq_one_letter_code
_entity_poly.pdbx_strand_id
1 'polypeptide(L)'
;MMGPDTTWYIAVAAVLFAIGTTGVILRRSPLIVLLSLEIMLNASNLALVGFSRHFATVDGQVFAISVMAVAAAEVVVGLGLIVAFTRRKMPLDVDTLTELRG
;
A
#
# COMPACT_ATOMS: atom_id res chain seq x y z
N MET A 1 -29.08 10.90 1.29
CA MET A 1 -27.75 11.45 1.13
C MET A 1 -27.27 11.27 -0.30
N MET A 2 -26.65 12.29 -0.82
CA MET A 2 -26.14 12.25 -2.18
C MET A 2 -24.68 11.82 -2.14
N GLY A 3 -24.30 10.96 -3.03
CA GLY A 3 -22.93 10.50 -3.15
C GLY A 3 -22.85 8.99 -3.33
N PRO A 4 -21.65 8.46 -3.53
CA PRO A 4 -21.47 7.02 -3.72
C PRO A 4 -21.88 6.24 -2.48
N ASP A 5 -22.49 5.11 -2.68
CA ASP A 5 -22.81 4.23 -1.57
C ASP A 5 -21.63 3.32 -1.25
N THR A 6 -21.79 2.48 -0.22
CA THR A 6 -20.73 1.57 0.23
C THR A 6 -20.26 0.63 -0.86
N THR A 7 -21.17 0.21 -1.73
CA THR A 7 -20.80 -0.70 -2.84
C THR A 7 -19.73 -0.09 -3.74
N TRP A 8 -19.84 1.21 -4.04
CA TRP A 8 -18.84 1.88 -4.86
C TRP A 8 -17.49 1.94 -4.16
N TYR A 9 -17.46 2.26 -2.86
CA TYR A 9 -16.22 2.27 -2.10
C TYR A 9 -15.53 0.91 -2.13
N ILE A 10 -16.30 -0.15 -1.90
CA ILE A 10 -15.76 -1.50 -1.86
C ILE A 10 -15.31 -1.95 -3.26
N ALA A 11 -16.07 -1.61 -4.29
CA ALA A 11 -15.69 -1.96 -5.66
C ALA A 11 -14.36 -1.34 -6.05
N VAL A 12 -14.19 -0.05 -5.78
CA VAL A 12 -12.93 0.65 -6.09
C VAL A 12 -11.79 0.08 -5.25
N ALA A 13 -12.04 -0.17 -3.96
CA ALA A 13 -11.04 -0.76 -3.08
C ALA A 13 -10.60 -2.13 -3.60
N ALA A 14 -11.54 -2.96 -4.05
CA ALA A 14 -11.23 -4.29 -4.58
C ALA A 14 -10.36 -4.20 -5.83
N VAL A 15 -10.67 -3.28 -6.74
CA VAL A 15 -9.88 -3.07 -7.95
C VAL A 15 -8.47 -2.61 -7.61
N LEU A 16 -8.34 -1.65 -6.71
CA LEU A 16 -7.03 -1.14 -6.29
C LEU A 16 -6.21 -2.22 -5.61
N PHE A 17 -6.84 -3.02 -4.75
CA PHE A 17 -6.14 -4.11 -4.07
C PHE A 17 -5.65 -5.15 -5.08
N ALA A 18 -6.47 -5.47 -6.07
CA ALA A 18 -6.08 -6.40 -7.14
C ALA A 18 -4.89 -5.86 -7.93
N ILE A 19 -4.90 -4.56 -8.26
CA ILE A 19 -3.79 -3.94 -8.98
C ILE A 19 -2.51 -4.01 -8.14
N GLY A 20 -2.58 -3.67 -6.87
CA GLY A 20 -1.43 -3.73 -5.98
C GLY A 20 -0.89 -5.14 -5.83
N THR A 21 -1.77 -6.11 -5.63
CA THR A 21 -1.38 -7.52 -5.52
C THR A 21 -0.67 -7.99 -6.79
N THR A 22 -1.19 -7.62 -7.95
CA THR A 22 -0.56 -7.96 -9.24
C THR A 22 0.85 -7.37 -9.31
N GLY A 23 1.03 -6.14 -8.89
CA GLY A 23 2.35 -5.51 -8.87
C GLY A 23 3.33 -6.23 -7.97
N VAL A 24 2.91 -6.66 -6.79
CA VAL A 24 3.76 -7.39 -5.86
C VAL A 24 4.19 -8.74 -6.47
N ILE A 25 3.26 -9.43 -7.10
CA ILE A 25 3.53 -10.76 -7.64
C ILE A 25 4.40 -10.71 -8.89
N LEU A 26 4.18 -9.75 -9.77
CA LEU A 26 4.78 -9.76 -11.11
C LEU A 26 6.07 -8.96 -11.21
N ARG A 27 6.36 -8.07 -10.27
CA ARG A 27 7.53 -7.20 -10.38
C ARG A 27 8.60 -7.58 -9.39
N ARG A 28 9.87 -7.41 -9.81
CA ARG A 28 11.04 -7.72 -8.97
C ARG A 28 11.68 -6.48 -8.39
N SER A 29 11.44 -5.31 -8.96
CA SER A 29 12.03 -4.08 -8.46
C SER A 29 11.49 -3.76 -7.07
N PRO A 30 12.36 -3.53 -6.07
CA PRO A 30 11.90 -3.14 -4.74
C PRO A 30 11.05 -1.88 -4.74
N LEU A 31 11.33 -0.93 -5.64
CA LEU A 31 10.53 0.29 -5.74
C LEU A 31 9.10 -0.03 -6.18
N ILE A 32 8.93 -0.89 -7.19
CA ILE A 32 7.60 -1.26 -7.67
C ILE A 32 6.85 -2.06 -6.61
N VAL A 33 7.54 -2.94 -5.89
CA VAL A 33 6.93 -3.70 -4.79
C VAL A 33 6.46 -2.74 -3.69
N LEU A 34 7.27 -1.76 -3.33
CA LEU A 34 6.90 -0.76 -2.33
C LEU A 34 5.66 0.01 -2.76
N LEU A 35 5.65 0.50 -4.00
CA LEU A 35 4.51 1.25 -4.53
C LEU A 35 3.24 0.37 -4.56
N SER A 36 3.39 -0.89 -4.92
CA SER A 36 2.27 -1.84 -4.97
C SER A 36 1.68 -2.09 -3.59
N LEU A 37 2.53 -2.24 -2.57
CA LEU A 37 2.08 -2.39 -1.19
C LEU A 37 1.34 -1.14 -0.71
N GLU A 38 1.80 0.04 -1.12
CA GLU A 38 1.13 1.29 -0.77
C GLU A 38 -0.26 1.38 -1.41
N ILE A 39 -0.39 0.92 -2.65
CA ILE A 39 -1.70 0.85 -3.30
C ILE A 39 -2.63 -0.09 -2.53
N MET A 40 -2.12 -1.23 -2.07
CA MET A 40 -2.91 -2.18 -1.29
C MET A 40 -3.36 -1.58 0.04
N LEU A 41 -2.48 -0.84 0.72
CA LEU A 41 -2.84 -0.16 1.96
C LEU A 41 -3.89 0.92 1.72
N ASN A 42 -3.76 1.68 0.63
CA ASN A 42 -4.76 2.68 0.26
C ASN A 42 -6.12 2.02 -0.03
N ALA A 43 -6.11 0.87 -0.69
CA ALA A 43 -7.34 0.12 -0.95
C ALA A 43 -8.01 -0.27 0.36
N SER A 44 -7.24 -0.78 1.32
CA SER A 44 -7.77 -1.14 2.64
C SER A 44 -8.35 0.07 3.37
N ASN A 45 -7.67 1.22 3.28
CA ASN A 45 -8.15 2.46 3.88
C ASN A 45 -9.44 2.93 3.25
N LEU A 46 -9.55 2.83 1.94
CA LEU A 46 -10.77 3.19 1.24
C LEU A 46 -11.94 2.34 1.71
N ALA A 47 -11.71 1.04 1.91
CA ALA A 47 -12.72 0.14 2.45
C ALA A 47 -13.12 0.57 3.87
N LEU A 48 -12.15 0.91 4.72
CA LEU A 48 -12.42 1.37 6.08
C LEU A 48 -13.29 2.62 6.09
N VAL A 49 -12.97 3.58 5.25
CA VAL A 49 -13.74 4.82 5.13
C VAL A 49 -15.15 4.51 4.62
N GLY A 50 -15.26 3.61 3.63
CA GLY A 50 -16.57 3.21 3.12
C GLY A 50 -17.45 2.58 4.18
N PHE A 51 -16.91 1.67 4.96
CA PHE A 51 -17.67 1.04 6.06
C PHE A 51 -17.98 2.03 7.18
N SER A 52 -17.05 2.92 7.50
CA SER A 52 -17.29 3.96 8.49
C SER A 52 -18.48 4.82 8.10
N ARG A 53 -18.55 5.19 6.84
CA ARG A 53 -19.68 5.95 6.30
C ARG A 53 -20.97 5.15 6.35
N HIS A 54 -20.90 3.86 5.99
CA HIS A 54 -22.07 2.99 5.99
C HIS A 54 -22.69 2.86 7.39
N PHE A 55 -21.85 2.72 8.40
CA PHE A 55 -22.30 2.56 9.78
C PHE A 55 -22.45 3.89 10.52
N ALA A 56 -22.22 5.02 9.84
CA ALA A 56 -22.34 6.36 10.40
C ALA A 56 -21.49 6.55 11.67
N THR A 57 -20.24 6.00 11.66
CA THR A 57 -19.29 6.16 12.75
C THR A 57 -18.03 6.83 12.22
N VAL A 58 -17.18 7.30 13.13
CA VAL A 58 -15.89 7.87 12.75
C VAL A 58 -14.72 6.93 13.08
N ASP A 59 -15.00 5.78 13.67
CA ASP A 59 -13.96 4.85 14.10
C ASP A 59 -13.11 4.36 12.94
N GLY A 60 -13.73 4.01 11.82
CA GLY A 60 -13.00 3.57 10.63
C GLY A 60 -12.14 4.67 10.04
N GLN A 61 -12.61 5.91 10.11
CA GLN A 61 -11.85 7.05 9.60
C GLN A 61 -10.63 7.33 10.47
N VAL A 62 -10.77 7.25 11.78
CA VAL A 62 -9.66 7.41 12.72
C VAL A 62 -8.62 6.32 12.49
N PHE A 63 -9.07 5.09 12.34
CA PHE A 63 -8.17 3.98 12.06
C PHE A 63 -7.46 4.16 10.71
N ALA A 64 -8.18 4.62 9.69
CA ALA A 64 -7.60 4.86 8.39
C ALA A 64 -6.49 5.92 8.44
N ILE A 65 -6.68 6.99 9.21
CA ILE A 65 -5.66 8.02 9.39
C ILE A 65 -4.42 7.42 10.05
N SER A 66 -4.59 6.56 11.03
CA SER A 66 -3.49 5.87 11.71
C SER A 66 -2.71 4.99 10.73
N VAL A 67 -3.41 4.25 9.89
CA VAL A 67 -2.77 3.40 8.87
C VAL A 67 -2.02 4.27 7.87
N MET A 68 -2.58 5.40 7.47
CA MET A 68 -1.90 6.33 6.55
C MET A 68 -0.60 6.85 7.15
N ALA A 69 -0.58 7.16 8.44
CA ALA A 69 0.63 7.62 9.11
C ALA A 69 1.71 6.53 9.10
N VAL A 70 1.33 5.28 9.38
CA VAL A 70 2.26 4.14 9.33
C VAL A 70 2.74 3.93 7.90
N ALA A 71 1.85 4.00 6.92
CA ALA A 71 2.20 3.83 5.51
C ALA A 71 3.20 4.90 5.06
N ALA A 72 3.00 6.14 5.48
CA ALA A 72 3.94 7.22 5.17
C ALA A 72 5.33 6.95 5.75
N ALA A 73 5.38 6.46 6.98
CA ALA A 73 6.65 6.09 7.62
C ALA A 73 7.33 4.95 6.86
N GLU A 74 6.57 3.96 6.44
CA GLU A 74 7.10 2.83 5.66
C GLU A 74 7.69 3.29 4.33
N VAL A 75 7.03 4.23 3.65
CA VAL A 75 7.56 4.78 2.39
C VAL A 75 8.89 5.47 2.63
N VAL A 76 9.00 6.27 3.68
CA VAL A 76 10.24 6.96 4.00
C VAL A 76 11.37 5.96 4.26
N VAL A 77 11.12 4.95 5.07
CA VAL A 77 12.12 3.92 5.37
C VAL A 77 12.46 3.12 4.11
N GLY A 78 11.45 2.72 3.35
CA GLY A 78 11.66 1.94 2.12
C GLY A 78 12.47 2.69 1.09
N LEU A 79 12.15 3.97 0.87
CA LEU A 79 12.90 4.80 -0.07
C LEU A 79 14.33 5.03 0.42
N GLY A 80 14.50 5.20 1.73
CA GLY A 80 15.82 5.33 2.32
C GLY A 80 16.68 4.11 2.06
N LEU A 81 16.11 2.92 2.21
CA LEU A 81 16.82 1.67 1.94
C LEU A 81 17.17 1.54 0.45
N ILE A 82 16.26 1.90 -0.43
CA ILE A 82 16.52 1.86 -1.88
C ILE A 82 17.67 2.81 -2.24
N VAL A 83 17.66 4.01 -1.69
CA VAL A 83 18.74 4.97 -1.92
C VAL A 83 20.07 4.43 -1.40
N ALA A 84 20.07 3.82 -0.21
CA ALA A 84 21.28 3.27 0.38
C ALA A 84 21.86 2.17 -0.50
N PHE A 85 21.03 1.26 -1.00
CA PHE A 85 21.49 0.20 -1.90
C PHE A 85 22.01 0.78 -3.22
N THR A 86 21.34 1.79 -3.76
CA THR A 86 21.78 2.43 -4.99
C THR A 86 23.14 3.09 -4.82
N ARG A 87 23.35 3.75 -3.70
CA ARG A 87 24.64 4.39 -3.40
C ARG A 87 25.77 3.38 -3.29
N ARG A 88 25.47 2.20 -2.77
CA ARG A 88 26.48 1.12 -2.65
C ARG A 88 26.59 0.31 -3.92
N LYS A 89 25.87 0.69 -4.98
CA LYS A 89 25.83 -0.02 -6.25
C LYS A 89 25.43 -1.48 -6.10
N MET A 90 24.53 -1.74 -5.14
CA MET A 90 23.98 -3.08 -4.95
C MET A 90 22.83 -3.32 -5.90
N PRO A 91 22.58 -4.57 -6.30
CA PRO A 91 21.45 -4.88 -7.15
C PRO A 91 20.11 -4.56 -6.47
N LEU A 92 19.15 -4.01 -7.24
CA LEU A 92 17.82 -3.72 -6.74
C LEU A 92 16.83 -4.76 -7.26
N ASP A 93 17.16 -6.03 -7.07
CA ASP A 93 16.32 -7.15 -7.45
C ASP A 93 16.01 -7.96 -6.20
N VAL A 94 14.73 -8.26 -5.96
CA VAL A 94 14.29 -8.94 -4.75
C VAL A 94 14.95 -10.32 -4.63
N ASP A 95 15.07 -11.04 -5.75
CA ASP A 95 15.69 -12.37 -5.74
C ASP A 95 17.17 -12.27 -5.38
N THR A 96 17.86 -11.26 -5.90
CA THR A 96 19.28 -11.03 -5.59
C THR A 96 19.46 -10.66 -4.12
N LEU A 97 18.58 -9.82 -3.58
CA LEU A 97 18.63 -9.46 -2.16
C LEU A 97 18.41 -10.66 -1.27
N THR A 98 17.58 -11.60 -1.69
CA THR A 98 17.35 -12.84 -0.97
C THR A 98 18.63 -13.67 -0.92
N GLU A 99 19.39 -13.73 -2.00
CA GLU A 99 20.66 -14.42 -2.04
C GLU A 99 21.70 -13.81 -1.10
N LEU A 100 21.68 -12.47 -0.96
CA LEU A 100 22.60 -11.79 -0.05
C LEU A 100 22.36 -12.14 1.41
N ARG A 101 21.17 -12.60 1.75
CA ARG A 101 20.87 -13.03 3.12
C ARG A 101 21.51 -14.39 3.43
N GLY A 102 21.84 -15.08 2.43
CA GLY A 102 22.49 -16.33 2.41
C GLY A 102 22.70 -17.27 3.07
#